data_540f02888c28ae14f854c5e9ac52e6dc
#
_entry.id   540f02888c28ae14f854c5e9ac52e6dc
#
_cell.length_a   1.000
_cell.length_b   1.000
_cell.length_c   1.000
_cell.angle_alpha   90.00
_cell.angle_beta   90.00
_cell.angle_gamma   90.00
#
_symmetry.space_group_name_H-M   'P 1'
#
loop_
_entity.id
_entity.type
_entity.pdbx_description
1 polymer ?
#
loop_
_entity_poly.entity_id
_entity_poly.type
_entity_poly.pdbx_seq_one_letter_code
_entity_poly.pdbx_strand_id
1 'polypeptide(L)' 'GVTIMAVARVTEIIAGSKKSFEDAIEQGIARASKTLKNIEGAWVQDQKVVVQKGKVVEYRVAMKVTFILEK' A
#
# COMPACT_ATOMS: atom_id res chain seq x y z
N GLY A 1 16.56 -0.24 28.78
CA GLY A 1 16.19 -0.21 27.42
C GLY A 1 14.83 0.39 27.21
N VAL A 2 14.55 0.66 25.99
CA VAL A 2 13.25 1.22 25.64
C VAL A 2 12.28 0.09 25.45
N THR A 3 11.20 0.16 26.16
CA THR A 3 10.11 -0.78 25.94
C THR A 3 9.11 -0.13 25.01
N ILE A 4 8.92 -0.76 23.90
CA ILE A 4 7.96 -0.25 22.95
C ILE A 4 6.63 -0.94 23.22
N MET A 5 5.69 -0.14 23.64
CA MET A 5 4.36 -0.65 23.95
C MET A 5 3.40 -0.42 22.79
N ALA A 6 3.95 -0.42 21.59
CA ALA A 6 3.14 -0.20 20.41
C ALA A 6 2.72 -1.52 19.81
N VAL A 7 1.49 -1.56 19.36
CA VAL A 7 0.97 -2.72 18.66
C VAL A 7 0.70 -2.29 17.24
N ALA A 8 1.26 -3.04 16.30
CA ALA A 8 1.07 -2.75 14.89
C ALA A 8 0.03 -3.70 14.32
N ARG A 9 -0.71 -3.20 13.36
CA ARG A 9 -1.62 -4.02 12.56
C ARG A 9 -1.22 -3.94 11.12
N VAL A 10 -1.61 -4.93 10.38
CA VAL A 10 -1.35 -5.02 8.96
C VAL A 10 -2.68 -5.14 8.24
N THR A 11 -2.86 -4.33 7.21
CA THR A 11 -4.02 -4.44 6.35
C THR A 11 -3.56 -4.54 4.91
N GLU A 12 -4.26 -5.32 4.12
CA GLU A 12 -3.88 -5.48 2.72
C GLU A 12 -4.69 -4.54 1.85
N ILE A 13 -4.02 -3.91 0.91
CA ILE A 13 -4.68 -3.07 -0.07
C ILE A 13 -4.14 -3.37 -1.45
N ILE A 14 -4.96 -3.11 -2.44
CA ILE A 14 -4.56 -3.22 -3.83
C ILE A 14 -4.79 -1.86 -4.46
N ALA A 15 -3.76 -1.33 -5.09
CA ALA A 15 -3.83 -0.04 -5.75
C ALA A 15 -3.49 -0.18 -7.21
N GLY A 16 -4.11 0.64 -8.03
CA GLY A 16 -3.84 0.63 -9.45
C GLY A 16 -3.53 2.04 -9.95
N SER A 17 -2.75 2.11 -10.99
CA SER A 17 -2.39 3.38 -11.62
C SER A 17 -2.20 3.14 -13.11
N LYS A 18 -2.56 4.13 -13.89
CA LYS A 18 -2.28 4.08 -15.32
C LYS A 18 -0.88 4.60 -15.64
N LYS A 19 -0.19 5.15 -14.65
CA LYS A 19 1.12 5.76 -14.86
C LYS A 19 2.29 4.84 -14.57
N SER A 20 2.30 4.23 -13.40
CA SER A 20 3.46 3.44 -12.99
C SER A 20 3.13 2.68 -11.71
N PHE A 21 4.01 1.71 -11.38
CA PHE A 21 3.90 1.02 -10.09
C PHE A 21 4.15 1.99 -8.94
N GLU A 22 5.10 2.88 -9.12
CA GLU A 22 5.43 3.86 -8.10
C GLU A 22 4.24 4.75 -7.80
N ASP A 23 3.56 5.21 -8.83
CA ASP A 23 2.37 6.03 -8.66
C ASP A 23 1.26 5.24 -7.96
N ALA A 24 1.12 3.96 -8.29
CA ALA A 24 0.12 3.12 -7.63
C ALA A 24 0.39 3.01 -6.14
N ILE A 25 1.66 2.85 -5.77
CA ILE A 25 2.04 2.78 -4.36
C ILE A 25 1.70 4.08 -3.65
N GLU A 26 2.08 5.20 -4.24
CA GLU A 26 1.85 6.50 -3.62
C GLU A 26 0.37 6.80 -3.45
N GLN A 27 -0.41 6.52 -4.47
CA GLN A 27 -1.84 6.76 -4.38
C GLN A 27 -2.52 5.83 -3.40
N GLY A 28 -2.07 4.57 -3.36
CA GLY A 28 -2.61 3.61 -2.41
C GLY A 28 -2.37 4.04 -0.97
N ILE A 29 -1.15 4.49 -0.67
CA ILE A 29 -0.81 4.95 0.66
C ILE A 29 -1.58 6.23 1.01
N ALA A 30 -1.67 7.16 0.07
CA ALA A 30 -2.40 8.40 0.30
C ALA A 30 -3.87 8.12 0.62
N ARG A 31 -4.47 7.19 -0.10
CA ARG A 31 -5.87 6.85 0.13
C ARG A 31 -6.04 6.14 1.47
N ALA A 32 -5.14 5.22 1.79
CA ALA A 32 -5.20 4.50 3.06
C ALA A 32 -5.02 5.44 4.23
N SER A 33 -4.21 6.49 4.07
CA SER A 33 -3.96 7.45 5.13
C SER A 33 -5.19 8.25 5.52
N LYS A 34 -6.22 8.24 4.72
CA LYS A 34 -7.47 8.93 5.05
C LYS A 34 -8.27 8.21 6.11
N THR A 35 -8.12 6.89 6.19
CA THR A 35 -8.87 6.09 7.15
C THR A 35 -8.00 5.44 8.20
N LEU A 36 -6.73 5.22 7.90
CA LEU A 36 -5.80 4.60 8.84
C LEU A 36 -4.85 5.65 9.37
N LYS A 37 -4.68 5.67 10.69
CA LYS A 37 -3.76 6.60 11.33
C LYS A 37 -2.45 5.90 11.61
N ASN A 38 -1.38 6.67 11.63
CA ASN A 38 -0.06 6.19 12.04
C ASN A 38 0.47 5.09 11.13
N ILE A 39 0.30 5.27 9.83
CA ILE A 39 0.91 4.35 8.88
C ILE A 39 2.41 4.52 8.96
N GLU A 40 3.11 3.41 9.17
CA GLU A 40 4.57 3.42 9.26
C GLU A 40 5.25 2.94 8.00
N GLY A 41 4.63 2.04 7.30
CA GLY A 41 5.24 1.49 6.12
C GLY A 41 4.32 0.53 5.41
N ALA A 42 4.84 -0.04 4.36
CA ALA A 42 4.08 -1.00 3.60
C ALA A 42 5.05 -1.95 2.91
N TRP A 43 4.67 -3.22 2.84
CA TRP A 43 5.40 -4.17 2.05
C TRP A 43 4.69 -4.32 0.72
N VAL A 44 5.43 -4.17 -0.36
CA VAL A 44 4.91 -4.47 -1.67
C VAL A 44 5.04 -5.98 -1.86
N GLN A 45 3.91 -6.64 -1.96
CA GLN A 45 3.92 -8.09 -2.10
C GLN A 45 3.97 -8.54 -3.54
N ASP A 46 3.14 -7.91 -4.36
CA ASP A 46 3.02 -8.30 -5.75
C ASP A 46 2.84 -7.08 -6.61
N GLN A 47 3.36 -7.19 -7.81
CA GLN A 47 3.14 -6.20 -8.85
C GLN A 47 2.67 -6.93 -10.08
N LYS A 48 1.68 -6.37 -10.74
CA LYS A 48 1.25 -6.95 -12.00
C LYS A 48 0.74 -5.86 -12.90
N VAL A 49 0.71 -6.15 -14.16
CA VAL A 49 0.15 -5.23 -15.15
C VAL A 49 -1.12 -5.84 -15.73
N VAL A 50 -2.04 -4.98 -16.06
CA VAL A 50 -3.24 -5.37 -16.79
C VAL A 50 -2.97 -5.09 -18.25
N VAL A 51 -3.17 -6.08 -19.09
CA VAL A 51 -2.86 -5.98 -20.50
C VAL A 51 -4.14 -6.13 -21.30
N GLN A 52 -4.35 -5.22 -22.25
CA GLN A 52 -5.45 -5.31 -23.16
C GLN A 52 -4.92 -5.06 -24.57
N LYS A 53 -5.24 -5.99 -25.46
CA LYS A 53 -4.83 -5.90 -26.87
C LYS A 53 -3.32 -5.69 -27.02
N GLY A 54 -2.56 -6.42 -26.18
CA GLY A 54 -1.10 -6.37 -26.25
C GLY A 54 -0.47 -5.14 -25.64
N LYS A 55 -1.25 -4.31 -24.95
CA LYS A 55 -0.73 -3.09 -24.34
C LYS A 55 -1.00 -3.08 -22.86
N VAL A 56 -0.04 -2.56 -22.10
CA VAL A 56 -0.22 -2.37 -20.66
C VAL A 56 -1.16 -1.19 -20.45
N VAL A 57 -2.27 -1.44 -19.78
CA VAL A 57 -3.25 -0.39 -19.52
C VAL A 57 -3.32 0.01 -18.06
N GLU A 58 -2.76 -0.80 -17.17
CA GLU A 58 -2.80 -0.47 -15.76
C GLU A 58 -1.68 -1.18 -15.03
N TYR A 59 -1.14 -0.51 -14.02
CA TYR A 59 -0.13 -1.07 -13.11
C TYR A 59 -0.81 -1.30 -11.76
N ARG A 60 -0.77 -2.52 -11.26
CA ARG A 60 -1.40 -2.87 -9.98
C ARG A 60 -0.36 -3.34 -8.97
N VAL A 61 -0.54 -2.90 -7.74
CA VAL A 61 0.35 -3.26 -6.63
C VAL A 61 -0.48 -3.77 -5.48
N ALA A 62 -0.13 -4.94 -4.98
CA ALA A 62 -0.72 -5.47 -3.75
C ALA A 62 0.24 -5.21 -2.62
N MET A 63 -0.23 -4.57 -1.56
CA MET A 63 0.62 -4.15 -0.46
C MET A 63 0.03 -4.58 0.88
N LYS A 64 0.92 -4.81 1.83
CA LYS A 64 0.54 -4.95 3.23
C LYS A 64 0.99 -3.69 3.96
N VAL A 65 0.02 -2.91 4.37
CA VAL A 65 0.27 -1.64 5.04
C VAL A 65 0.29 -1.86 6.54
N THR A 66 1.36 -1.38 7.18
CA THR A 66 1.50 -1.50 8.63
C THR A 66 1.21 -0.16 9.27
N PHE A 67 0.47 -0.19 10.34
CA PHE A 67 0.18 1.02 11.09
C PHE A 67 0.11 0.70 12.58
N ILE A 68 0.37 1.73 13.37
CA ILE A 68 0.45 1.58 14.83
C ILE A 68 -0.90 1.90 15.44
N LEU A 69 -1.34 1.02 16.31
CA LEU A 69 -2.57 1.26 17.05
C LEU A 69 -2.26 2.16 18.24
N GLU A 70 -3.08 3.17 18.39
CA GLU A 70 -2.98 4.04 19.55
C GLU A 70 -3.95 3.56 20.62
N LYS A 71 -3.56 3.82 21.83
CA LYS A 71 -4.41 3.47 22.95
C LYS A 71 -5.55 4.47 23.12
#